data_7eb0ac9c32609cf978b9b7feb3a7499c
#
_entry.id   7eb0ac9c32609cf978b9b7feb3a7499c
#
_cell.length_a   1.000
_cell.length_b   1.000
_cell.length_c   1.000
_cell.angle_alpha   90.00
_cell.angle_beta   90.00
_cell.angle_gamma   90.00
#
_symmetry.space_group_name_H-M   'P 1'
#
loop_
_entity.id
_entity.type
_entity.pdbx_description
1 polymer ?
#
loop_
_entity_poly.entity_id
_entity_poly.type
_entity_poly.pdbx_seq_one_letter_code
_entity_poly.pdbx_strand_id
1 'polypeptide(L)'
;MIELGWKPYQNDHEDAHGQFEMNWDYDDCLITADRHVFFKFMVKSLAEKHGLRATFMPKPFENLTGNGCHAHVSLWSGKTNKFLDTGDRYGLSKTAYHFVGGVLKNAKSLSSFFNPTINSYRRINAPATKSGASWSPSSISYTGNNRTHMIRVPDQGRFELRLMDGSANPYLLQAGVLAAGIEGINKKINPGKPLHCNMYTDYKKYPKLAKLPNDVGQALGMLEKSKMLNNAFGKDVIKSYLKLKRTEPVSYTHLLAHETNQDL
;
A
#
# COMPACT_ATOMS: atom_id res chain seq x y z
N MET A 1 16.43 -13.81 -8.84
CA MET A 1 16.69 -12.80 -7.79
C MET A 1 18.05 -12.95 -7.15
N ILE A 2 18.48 -14.17 -6.77
CA ILE A 2 19.82 -14.42 -6.21
C ILE A 2 20.92 -13.97 -7.19
N GLU A 3 20.83 -14.38 -8.46
CA GLU A 3 21.75 -13.98 -9.54
C GLU A 3 21.81 -12.45 -9.76
N LEU A 4 20.79 -11.72 -9.31
CA LEU A 4 20.74 -10.25 -9.37
C LEU A 4 21.25 -9.60 -8.08
N GLY A 5 21.70 -10.39 -7.10
CA GLY A 5 22.18 -9.89 -5.81
C GLY A 5 21.13 -9.30 -4.88
N TRP A 6 19.84 -9.64 -5.08
CA TRP A 6 18.74 -9.03 -4.31
C TRP A 6 18.48 -9.66 -2.94
N LYS A 7 19.16 -10.74 -2.61
CA LYS A 7 19.04 -11.43 -1.31
C LYS A 7 17.58 -11.76 -0.92
N PRO A 8 16.85 -12.56 -1.74
CA PRO A 8 15.55 -13.03 -1.34
C PRO A 8 15.69 -13.96 -0.13
N TYR A 9 14.80 -13.82 0.87
CA TYR A 9 14.86 -14.63 2.10
C TYR A 9 13.59 -15.44 2.34
N GLN A 10 12.49 -15.13 1.65
CA GLN A 10 11.22 -15.81 1.84
C GLN A 10 10.41 -15.84 0.55
N ASN A 11 9.77 -16.97 0.29
CA ASN A 11 8.77 -17.16 -0.75
C ASN A 11 7.64 -18.00 -0.15
N ASP A 12 6.49 -17.40 0.04
CA ASP A 12 5.32 -18.02 0.65
C ASP A 12 4.24 -18.30 -0.38
N HIS A 13 3.51 -19.42 -0.19
CA HIS A 13 2.19 -19.60 -0.77
C HIS A 13 1.20 -18.77 0.04
N GLU A 14 0.57 -17.79 -0.61
CA GLU A 14 -0.40 -16.90 0.01
C GLU A 14 -1.80 -17.51 0.12
N ASP A 15 -2.78 -16.70 0.57
CA ASP A 15 -4.14 -17.15 0.90
C ASP A 15 -4.92 -17.71 -0.31
N ALA A 16 -4.72 -17.17 -1.50
CA ALA A 16 -5.37 -17.62 -2.72
C ALA A 16 -4.57 -18.74 -3.43
N HIS A 17 -5.26 -19.69 -4.05
CA HIS A 17 -4.61 -20.72 -4.85
C HIS A 17 -3.76 -20.13 -5.97
N GLY A 18 -2.49 -20.56 -6.04
CA GLY A 18 -1.52 -20.05 -7.03
C GLY A 18 -1.07 -18.61 -6.78
N GLN A 19 -1.30 -18.08 -5.59
CA GLN A 19 -0.79 -16.78 -5.16
C GLN A 19 0.49 -16.98 -4.35
N PHE A 20 1.53 -16.19 -4.67
CA PHE A 20 2.83 -16.26 -4.01
C PHE A 20 3.29 -14.89 -3.59
N GLU A 21 3.96 -14.81 -2.43
CA GLU A 21 4.64 -13.63 -1.94
C GLU A 21 6.15 -13.85 -2.01
N MET A 22 6.88 -12.84 -2.50
CA MET A 22 8.34 -12.84 -2.54
C MET A 22 8.85 -11.70 -1.69
N ASN A 23 9.75 -12.02 -0.76
CA ASN A 23 10.38 -11.05 0.13
C ASN A 23 11.90 -11.03 -0.11
N TRP A 24 12.50 -9.85 -0.07
CA TRP A 24 13.95 -9.66 -0.14
C TRP A 24 14.42 -8.59 0.84
N ASP A 25 15.71 -8.60 1.14
CA ASP A 25 16.33 -7.65 2.07
C ASP A 25 16.04 -6.20 1.66
N TYR A 26 15.84 -5.35 2.68
CA TYR A 26 15.66 -3.91 2.47
C TYR A 26 16.92 -3.28 1.83
N ASP A 27 16.69 -2.19 1.12
CA ASP A 27 17.74 -1.39 0.50
C ASP A 27 17.30 0.09 0.47
N ASP A 28 18.11 0.94 -0.11
CA ASP A 28 17.74 2.32 -0.41
C ASP A 28 16.39 2.37 -1.16
N CYS A 29 15.59 3.39 -0.85
CA CYS A 29 14.23 3.48 -1.36
C CYS A 29 14.18 3.55 -2.90
N LEU A 30 15.12 4.24 -3.56
CA LEU A 30 15.16 4.33 -5.01
C LEU A 30 15.57 2.98 -5.63
N ILE A 31 16.61 2.33 -5.09
CA ILE A 31 17.03 0.99 -5.50
C ILE A 31 15.87 -0.01 -5.33
N THR A 32 15.12 0.08 -4.23
CA THR A 32 13.96 -0.78 -4.00
C THR A 32 12.85 -0.53 -5.03
N ALA A 33 12.63 0.72 -5.42
CA ALA A 33 11.66 1.05 -6.48
C ALA A 33 12.08 0.48 -7.84
N ASP A 34 13.36 0.61 -8.22
CA ASP A 34 13.92 0.03 -9.45
C ASP A 34 13.78 -1.49 -9.47
N ARG A 35 14.14 -2.16 -8.36
CA ARG A 35 13.98 -3.61 -8.20
C ARG A 35 12.53 -4.04 -8.33
N HIS A 36 11.59 -3.30 -7.77
CA HIS A 36 10.18 -3.63 -7.86
C HIS A 36 9.66 -3.53 -9.30
N VAL A 37 10.05 -2.50 -10.07
CA VAL A 37 9.71 -2.40 -11.50
C VAL A 37 10.25 -3.61 -12.26
N PHE A 38 11.54 -3.90 -12.08
CA PHE A 38 12.17 -5.03 -12.75
C PHE A 38 11.60 -6.38 -12.31
N PHE A 39 11.29 -6.55 -11.02
CA PHE A 39 10.64 -7.74 -10.49
C PHE A 39 9.33 -8.06 -11.23
N LYS A 40 8.46 -7.06 -11.39
CA LYS A 40 7.19 -7.25 -12.10
C LYS A 40 7.40 -7.66 -13.55
N PHE A 41 8.36 -7.08 -14.22
CA PHE A 41 8.74 -7.45 -15.59
C PHE A 41 9.31 -8.87 -15.64
N MET A 42 10.28 -9.17 -14.80
CA MET A 42 10.96 -10.46 -14.72
C MET A 42 9.99 -11.61 -14.46
N VAL A 43 9.11 -11.46 -13.45
CA VAL A 43 8.15 -12.51 -13.08
C VAL A 43 7.19 -12.79 -14.24
N LYS A 44 6.67 -11.76 -14.91
CA LYS A 44 5.79 -11.94 -16.07
C LYS A 44 6.51 -12.66 -17.21
N SER A 45 7.72 -12.22 -17.55
CA SER A 45 8.51 -12.82 -18.63
C SER A 45 8.90 -14.26 -18.34
N LEU A 46 9.25 -14.60 -17.10
CA LEU A 46 9.55 -15.97 -16.71
C LEU A 46 8.30 -16.85 -16.72
N ALA A 47 7.18 -16.35 -16.22
CA ALA A 47 5.92 -17.08 -16.23
C ALA A 47 5.52 -17.50 -17.67
N GLU A 48 5.60 -16.57 -18.61
CA GLU A 48 5.30 -16.85 -20.03
C GLU A 48 6.21 -17.92 -20.63
N LYS A 49 7.51 -17.94 -20.31
CA LYS A 49 8.45 -18.99 -20.73
C LYS A 49 8.05 -20.38 -20.21
N HIS A 50 7.32 -20.45 -19.12
CA HIS A 50 6.84 -21.69 -18.53
C HIS A 50 5.36 -21.97 -18.84
N GLY A 51 4.76 -21.29 -19.82
CA GLY A 51 3.34 -21.47 -20.19
C GLY A 51 2.36 -20.97 -19.15
N LEU A 52 2.81 -20.10 -18.23
CA LEU A 52 2.00 -19.50 -17.15
C LEU A 52 1.78 -18.01 -17.42
N ARG A 53 0.76 -17.43 -16.79
CA ARG A 53 0.53 -15.99 -16.79
C ARG A 53 0.57 -15.45 -15.36
N ALA A 54 1.54 -14.57 -15.09
CA ALA A 54 1.63 -13.86 -13.81
C ALA A 54 0.86 -12.54 -13.85
N THR A 55 0.14 -12.25 -12.77
CA THR A 55 -0.59 -10.99 -12.61
C THR A 55 -0.27 -10.32 -11.29
N PHE A 56 -0.14 -8.99 -11.31
CA PHE A 56 -0.05 -8.11 -10.14
C PHE A 56 -1.34 -7.28 -9.97
N MET A 57 -2.42 -7.68 -10.64
CA MET A 57 -3.72 -7.04 -10.53
C MET A 57 -4.20 -7.06 -9.08
N PRO A 58 -4.68 -5.94 -8.51
CA PRO A 58 -5.05 -5.86 -7.09
C PRO A 58 -6.11 -6.90 -6.66
N LYS A 59 -7.10 -7.15 -7.50
CA LYS A 59 -8.18 -8.13 -7.25
C LYS A 59 -8.47 -8.88 -8.54
N PRO A 60 -7.68 -9.92 -8.90
CA PRO A 60 -7.88 -10.66 -10.14
C PRO A 60 -9.13 -11.55 -10.11
N PHE A 61 -9.52 -12.06 -8.93
CA PHE A 61 -10.68 -12.93 -8.75
C PHE A 61 -11.55 -12.41 -7.61
N GLU A 62 -12.86 -12.37 -7.83
CA GLU A 62 -13.81 -11.79 -6.87
C GLU A 62 -13.81 -12.52 -5.53
N ASN A 63 -13.78 -13.86 -5.56
CA ASN A 63 -13.91 -14.74 -4.39
C ASN A 63 -12.57 -15.11 -3.72
N LEU A 64 -11.45 -14.65 -4.26
CA LEU A 64 -10.11 -14.95 -3.73
C LEU A 64 -9.44 -13.70 -3.19
N THR A 65 -8.44 -13.89 -2.35
CA THR A 65 -7.63 -12.80 -1.80
C THR A 65 -6.92 -12.03 -2.91
N GLY A 66 -6.87 -10.70 -2.78
CA GLY A 66 -6.21 -9.82 -3.73
C GLY A 66 -4.71 -9.66 -3.47
N ASN A 67 -4.01 -9.06 -4.42
CA ASN A 67 -2.56 -8.84 -4.35
C ASN A 67 -2.25 -7.52 -3.64
N GLY A 68 -1.71 -7.61 -2.42
CA GLY A 68 -1.10 -6.50 -1.70
C GLY A 68 0.31 -6.22 -2.22
N CYS A 69 0.81 -5.03 -1.87
CA CYS A 69 2.20 -4.65 -2.06
C CYS A 69 2.67 -3.98 -0.77
N HIS A 70 2.89 -4.78 0.26
CA HIS A 70 3.22 -4.26 1.58
C HIS A 70 4.63 -3.68 1.60
N ALA A 71 4.79 -2.48 2.18
CA ALA A 71 6.10 -1.85 2.31
C ALA A 71 6.55 -1.86 3.77
N HIS A 72 7.70 -2.47 4.02
CA HIS A 72 8.41 -2.33 5.27
C HIS A 72 9.29 -1.09 5.21
N VAL A 73 9.17 -0.23 6.23
CA VAL A 73 9.83 1.07 6.27
C VAL A 73 10.67 1.19 7.54
N SER A 74 11.92 1.59 7.36
CA SER A 74 12.83 2.01 8.42
C SER A 74 13.61 3.25 7.97
N LEU A 75 14.13 4.03 8.92
CA LEU A 75 14.90 5.24 8.63
C LEU A 75 16.28 5.11 9.25
N TRP A 76 17.30 5.37 8.44
CA TRP A 76 18.69 5.20 8.86
C TRP A 76 19.50 6.48 8.72
N SER A 77 20.48 6.65 9.60
CA SER A 77 21.54 7.65 9.48
C SER A 77 22.86 6.92 9.65
N GLY A 78 23.57 6.71 8.54
CA GLY A 78 24.68 5.78 8.49
C GLY A 78 24.23 4.37 8.90
N LYS A 79 24.84 3.82 9.95
CA LYS A 79 24.52 2.48 10.49
C LYS A 79 23.46 2.49 11.60
N THR A 80 22.91 3.65 11.94
CA THR A 80 21.97 3.79 13.07
C THR A 80 20.55 3.82 12.56
N ASN A 81 19.72 2.85 12.99
CA ASN A 81 18.27 2.86 12.74
C ASN A 81 17.61 3.91 13.63
N LYS A 82 17.05 4.96 13.01
CA LYS A 82 16.38 6.08 13.70
C LYS A 82 14.96 5.75 14.15
N PHE A 83 14.42 4.63 13.68
CA PHE A 83 13.11 4.17 14.14
C PHE A 83 13.19 3.26 15.37
N LEU A 84 14.38 2.77 15.73
CA LEU A 84 14.56 1.85 16.86
C LEU A 84 14.56 2.58 18.20
N ASP A 85 13.78 2.09 19.14
CA ASP A 85 13.82 2.38 20.56
C ASP A 85 13.47 1.10 21.35
N THR A 86 14.47 0.45 21.91
CA THR A 86 14.28 -0.84 22.63
C THR A 86 13.52 -0.69 23.94
N GLY A 87 13.36 0.53 24.46
CA GLY A 87 12.57 0.81 25.67
C GLY A 87 11.07 1.02 25.38
N ASP A 88 10.69 1.16 24.10
CA ASP A 88 9.31 1.32 23.72
C ASP A 88 8.59 -0.05 23.58
N ARG A 89 7.29 -0.08 23.87
CA ARG A 89 6.45 -1.28 23.78
C ARG A 89 6.53 -1.99 22.41
N TYR A 90 6.61 -1.23 21.32
CA TYR A 90 6.69 -1.74 19.96
C TYR A 90 8.09 -1.63 19.36
N GLY A 91 9.07 -1.17 20.15
CA GLY A 91 10.42 -0.93 19.69
C GLY A 91 10.54 0.24 18.72
N LEU A 92 9.62 1.21 18.78
CA LEU A 92 9.59 2.38 17.91
C LEU A 92 9.98 3.66 18.62
N SER A 93 10.90 4.41 18.04
CA SER A 93 11.29 5.75 18.52
C SER A 93 10.19 6.79 18.31
N LYS A 94 10.31 7.94 18.99
CA LYS A 94 9.45 9.11 18.76
C LYS A 94 9.45 9.55 17.29
N THR A 95 10.61 9.44 16.63
CA THR A 95 10.75 9.74 15.19
C THR A 95 9.89 8.81 14.35
N ALA A 96 9.90 7.51 14.65
CA ALA A 96 9.05 6.53 13.97
C ALA A 96 7.56 6.82 14.17
N TYR A 97 7.15 7.12 15.40
CA TYR A 97 5.75 7.50 15.68
C TYR A 97 5.33 8.77 14.93
N HIS A 98 6.18 9.79 14.86
CA HIS A 98 5.87 10.98 14.07
C HIS A 98 5.76 10.67 12.57
N PHE A 99 6.65 9.82 12.04
CA PHE A 99 6.58 9.36 10.66
C PHE A 99 5.25 8.64 10.39
N VAL A 100 4.91 7.66 11.22
CA VAL A 100 3.62 6.93 11.16
C VAL A 100 2.44 7.90 11.26
N GLY A 101 2.50 8.90 12.15
CA GLY A 101 1.49 9.95 12.27
C GLY A 101 1.28 10.73 10.97
N GLY A 102 2.36 11.05 10.28
CA GLY A 102 2.31 11.70 8.97
C GLY A 102 1.64 10.82 7.91
N VAL A 103 1.99 9.54 7.84
CA VAL A 103 1.39 8.58 6.90
C VAL A 103 -0.11 8.40 7.18
N LEU A 104 -0.51 8.20 8.44
CA LEU A 104 -1.93 8.04 8.82
C LEU A 104 -2.74 9.30 8.48
N LYS A 105 -2.23 10.49 8.79
CA LYS A 105 -2.89 11.77 8.51
C LYS A 105 -3.17 11.95 7.02
N ASN A 106 -2.24 11.53 6.16
CA ASN A 106 -2.31 11.72 4.73
C ASN A 106 -2.83 10.48 3.97
N ALA A 107 -3.24 9.42 4.65
CA ALA A 107 -3.60 8.13 4.05
C ALA A 107 -4.66 8.25 2.95
N LYS A 108 -5.68 9.10 3.13
CA LYS A 108 -6.74 9.30 2.13
C LYS A 108 -6.22 9.86 0.81
N SER A 109 -5.32 10.84 0.85
CA SER A 109 -4.72 11.42 -0.36
C SER A 109 -3.65 10.52 -0.97
N LEU A 110 -2.90 9.79 -0.14
CA LEU A 110 -1.92 8.80 -0.57
C LEU A 110 -2.57 7.61 -1.29
N SER A 111 -3.82 7.28 -0.98
CA SER A 111 -4.56 6.19 -1.64
C SER A 111 -4.59 6.35 -3.16
N SER A 112 -4.55 7.57 -3.69
CA SER A 112 -4.48 7.81 -5.14
C SER A 112 -3.20 7.25 -5.79
N PHE A 113 -2.07 7.22 -5.08
CA PHE A 113 -0.81 6.63 -5.54
C PHE A 113 -0.70 5.15 -5.17
N PHE A 114 -1.26 4.76 -4.04
CA PHE A 114 -1.13 3.43 -3.47
C PHE A 114 -2.14 2.43 -4.04
N ASN A 115 -3.30 2.95 -4.43
CA ASN A 115 -4.44 2.21 -4.97
C ASN A 115 -4.96 2.92 -6.22
N PRO A 116 -4.16 2.94 -7.32
CA PRO A 116 -4.36 3.89 -8.41
C PRO A 116 -5.42 3.48 -9.45
N THR A 117 -6.08 2.33 -9.29
CA THR A 117 -7.01 1.79 -10.29
C THR A 117 -8.39 1.48 -9.69
N ILE A 118 -9.41 1.33 -10.53
CA ILE A 118 -10.74 0.88 -10.10
C ILE A 118 -10.64 -0.49 -9.41
N ASN A 119 -9.82 -1.37 -9.94
CA ASN A 119 -9.62 -2.70 -9.39
C ASN A 119 -8.96 -2.67 -8.00
N SER A 120 -8.18 -1.64 -7.67
CA SER A 120 -7.64 -1.41 -6.32
C SER A 120 -8.76 -1.31 -5.28
N TYR A 121 -9.87 -0.65 -5.62
CA TYR A 121 -11.00 -0.47 -4.70
C TYR A 121 -11.89 -1.71 -4.59
N ARG A 122 -11.86 -2.60 -5.58
CA ARG A 122 -12.40 -3.95 -5.43
C ARG A 122 -11.63 -4.75 -4.37
N ARG A 123 -10.30 -4.55 -4.27
CA ARG A 123 -9.49 -5.15 -3.21
C ARG A 123 -9.79 -4.52 -1.84
N ILE A 124 -9.79 -3.19 -1.72
CA ILE A 124 -10.02 -2.47 -0.45
C ILE A 124 -11.41 -2.74 0.11
N ASN A 125 -12.43 -2.79 -0.74
CA ASN A 125 -13.83 -2.99 -0.35
C ASN A 125 -14.24 -4.48 -0.37
N ALA A 126 -13.31 -5.39 -0.61
CA ALA A 126 -13.63 -6.82 -0.68
C ALA A 126 -14.24 -7.32 0.63
N PRO A 127 -15.28 -8.15 0.58
CA PRO A 127 -15.72 -8.89 1.74
C PRO A 127 -14.63 -9.89 2.18
N ALA A 128 -14.79 -10.42 3.39
CA ALA A 128 -13.93 -11.51 3.84
C ALA A 128 -14.03 -12.70 2.88
N THR A 129 -12.89 -13.30 2.54
CA THR A 129 -12.79 -14.51 1.73
C THR A 129 -13.15 -15.76 2.57
N LYS A 130 -13.01 -16.95 1.99
CA LYS A 130 -13.21 -18.22 2.72
C LYS A 130 -12.28 -18.38 3.92
N SER A 131 -11.11 -17.75 3.92
CA SER A 131 -10.20 -17.70 5.07
C SER A 131 -10.70 -16.81 6.24
N GLY A 132 -11.81 -16.07 6.03
CA GLY A 132 -12.37 -15.16 7.03
C GLY A 132 -11.71 -13.77 7.05
N ALA A 133 -10.82 -13.48 6.11
CA ALA A 133 -10.09 -12.21 6.03
C ALA A 133 -10.18 -11.58 4.63
N SER A 134 -10.14 -10.26 4.55
CA SER A 134 -9.98 -9.54 3.28
C SER A 134 -8.52 -9.27 2.95
N TRP A 135 -7.64 -9.37 3.94
CA TRP A 135 -6.20 -9.03 3.91
C TRP A 135 -5.90 -7.62 3.41
N SER A 136 -6.92 -6.76 3.42
CA SER A 136 -6.83 -5.36 2.99
C SER A 136 -7.40 -4.43 4.05
N PRO A 137 -6.72 -3.33 4.39
CA PRO A 137 -7.26 -2.37 5.33
C PRO A 137 -8.40 -1.55 4.70
N SER A 138 -9.44 -1.30 5.48
CA SER A 138 -10.52 -0.36 5.13
C SER A 138 -10.51 0.91 5.98
N SER A 139 -9.81 0.87 7.10
CA SER A 139 -9.75 1.93 8.12
C SER A 139 -8.33 2.41 8.36
N ILE A 140 -8.19 3.70 8.69
CA ILE A 140 -6.90 4.32 8.96
C ILE A 140 -6.55 4.07 10.42
N SER A 141 -5.69 3.08 10.65
CA SER A 141 -5.33 2.62 11.99
C SER A 141 -3.93 2.00 12.02
N TYR A 142 -3.35 1.91 13.22
CA TYR A 142 -2.10 1.20 13.45
C TYR A 142 -2.13 0.41 14.75
N THR A 143 -1.27 -0.58 14.86
CA THR A 143 -1.04 -1.35 16.08
C THR A 143 0.30 -2.11 16.00
N GLY A 144 0.56 -2.98 16.96
CA GLY A 144 1.67 -3.94 16.95
C GLY A 144 1.52 -5.00 15.86
N ASN A 145 1.90 -6.24 16.16
CA ASN A 145 1.90 -7.33 15.17
C ASN A 145 0.48 -7.86 14.88
N ASN A 146 -0.32 -7.09 14.14
CA ASN A 146 -1.67 -7.46 13.71
C ASN A 146 -1.94 -7.01 12.27
N ARG A 147 -2.13 -7.99 11.38
CA ARG A 147 -2.32 -7.80 9.92
C ARG A 147 -3.66 -7.17 9.53
N THR A 148 -4.59 -6.97 10.45
CA THR A 148 -5.91 -6.38 10.15
C THR A 148 -5.89 -4.85 10.08
N HIS A 149 -4.77 -4.20 10.44
CA HIS A 149 -4.60 -2.76 10.44
C HIS A 149 -3.85 -2.24 9.20
N MET A 150 -4.05 -0.96 8.88
CA MET A 150 -3.35 -0.30 7.78
C MET A 150 -1.83 -0.23 8.01
N ILE A 151 -1.42 0.04 9.26
CA ILE A 151 -0.01 -0.01 9.67
C ILE A 151 0.13 -1.04 10.79
N ARG A 152 1.03 -1.98 10.57
CA ARG A 152 1.45 -3.01 11.50
C ARG A 152 2.88 -2.76 11.93
N VAL A 153 3.19 -2.95 13.19
CA VAL A 153 4.57 -2.97 13.70
C VAL A 153 4.93 -4.44 13.97
N PRO A 154 5.52 -5.13 12.98
CA PRO A 154 5.79 -6.57 13.11
C PRO A 154 7.01 -6.85 13.99
N ASP A 155 7.94 -5.91 14.06
CA ASP A 155 9.22 -6.02 14.73
C ASP A 155 9.80 -4.65 15.09
N GLN A 156 10.83 -4.60 15.90
CA GLN A 156 11.46 -3.36 16.37
C GLN A 156 12.11 -2.57 15.22
N GLY A 157 12.07 -1.25 15.32
CA GLY A 157 12.76 -0.34 14.41
C GLY A 157 12.22 -0.29 12.98
N ARG A 158 11.04 -0.85 12.71
CA ARG A 158 10.34 -0.79 11.41
C ARG A 158 8.83 -0.88 11.56
N PHE A 159 8.11 -0.42 10.58
CA PHE A 159 6.70 -0.70 10.43
C PHE A 159 6.39 -1.23 9.03
N GLU A 160 5.27 -1.91 8.89
CA GLU A 160 4.72 -2.39 7.65
C GLU A 160 3.49 -1.56 7.27
N LEU A 161 3.51 -0.93 6.10
CA LEU A 161 2.35 -0.27 5.52
C LEU A 161 1.65 -1.22 4.56
N ARG A 162 0.38 -1.54 4.84
CA ARG A 162 -0.38 -2.59 4.17
C ARG A 162 -1.43 -2.08 3.17
N LEU A 163 -1.46 -0.77 2.95
CA LEU A 163 -2.48 -0.12 2.11
C LEU A 163 -2.28 -0.42 0.63
N MET A 164 -1.04 -0.43 0.14
CA MET A 164 -0.72 -0.49 -1.27
C MET A 164 -1.07 -1.82 -1.92
N ASP A 165 -1.24 -1.81 -3.23
CA ASP A 165 -1.45 -3.00 -4.05
C ASP A 165 -0.48 -3.09 -5.23
N GLY A 166 -0.54 -4.21 -5.94
CA GLY A 166 0.37 -4.53 -7.04
C GLY A 166 0.30 -3.60 -8.26
N SER A 167 -0.70 -2.72 -8.36
CA SER A 167 -0.83 -1.74 -9.45
C SER A 167 -0.14 -0.41 -9.15
N ALA A 168 0.31 -0.19 -7.91
CA ALA A 168 1.00 1.03 -7.54
C ALA A 168 2.28 1.25 -8.36
N ASN A 169 2.53 2.50 -8.73
CA ASN A 169 3.82 2.90 -9.30
C ASN A 169 4.84 2.97 -8.15
N PRO A 170 5.93 2.17 -8.17
CA PRO A 170 6.87 2.08 -7.07
C PRO A 170 7.54 3.41 -6.70
N TYR A 171 7.82 4.26 -7.67
CA TYR A 171 8.44 5.57 -7.42
C TYR A 171 7.47 6.53 -6.73
N LEU A 172 6.22 6.63 -7.20
CA LEU A 172 5.18 7.45 -6.55
C LEU A 172 4.81 6.92 -5.16
N LEU A 173 4.84 5.59 -4.99
CA LEU A 173 4.64 4.94 -3.70
C LEU A 173 5.72 5.39 -2.71
N GLN A 174 6.99 5.19 -3.03
CA GLN A 174 8.11 5.55 -2.17
C GLN A 174 8.12 7.05 -1.85
N ALA A 175 7.98 7.88 -2.89
CA ALA A 175 7.97 9.33 -2.73
C ALA A 175 6.79 9.82 -1.86
N GLY A 176 5.61 9.21 -2.01
CA GLY A 176 4.43 9.50 -1.18
C GLY A 176 4.63 9.14 0.28
N VAL A 177 5.20 7.95 0.57
CA VAL A 177 5.54 7.53 1.94
C VAL A 177 6.54 8.49 2.57
N LEU A 178 7.62 8.83 1.85
CA LEU A 178 8.64 9.75 2.33
C LEU A 178 8.07 11.15 2.59
N ALA A 179 7.32 11.72 1.66
CA ALA A 179 6.73 13.05 1.81
C ALA A 179 5.82 13.12 3.05
N ALA A 180 4.95 12.14 3.23
CA ALA A 180 4.05 12.09 4.39
C ALA A 180 4.81 11.85 5.70
N GLY A 181 5.77 10.96 5.71
CA GLY A 181 6.57 10.66 6.89
C GLY A 181 7.44 11.84 7.33
N ILE A 182 8.09 12.53 6.38
CA ILE A 182 8.88 13.74 6.65
C ILE A 182 7.98 14.87 7.17
N GLU A 183 6.78 15.08 6.60
CA GLU A 183 5.81 16.02 7.18
C GLU A 183 5.48 15.64 8.62
N GLY A 184 5.29 14.34 8.88
CA GLY A 184 5.01 13.81 10.21
C GLY A 184 6.11 14.15 11.21
N ILE A 185 7.37 13.91 10.85
CA ILE A 185 8.53 14.24 11.69
C ILE A 185 8.63 15.74 11.92
N ASN A 186 8.59 16.56 10.86
CA ASN A 186 8.76 18.00 10.94
C ASN A 186 7.68 18.68 11.78
N LYS A 187 6.44 18.20 11.69
CA LYS A 187 5.28 18.72 12.43
C LYS A 187 5.01 17.97 13.73
N LYS A 188 5.84 16.99 14.09
CA LYS A 188 5.69 16.14 15.29
C LYS A 188 4.28 15.55 15.39
N ILE A 189 3.75 15.02 14.29
CA ILE A 189 2.38 14.51 14.22
C ILE A 189 2.28 13.24 15.06
N ASN A 190 1.38 13.26 16.05
CA ASN A 190 1.09 12.09 16.87
C ASN A 190 0.15 11.15 16.11
N PRO A 191 0.46 9.84 15.98
CA PRO A 191 -0.40 8.86 15.31
C PRO A 191 -1.70 8.53 16.08
N GLY A 192 -1.85 9.03 17.31
CA GLY A 192 -2.91 8.64 18.23
C GLY A 192 -2.60 7.35 18.99
N LYS A 193 -3.62 6.76 19.61
CA LYS A 193 -3.48 5.49 20.35
C LYS A 193 -3.53 4.30 19.37
N PRO A 194 -2.68 3.29 19.55
CA PRO A 194 -2.80 2.04 18.81
C PRO A 194 -4.09 1.30 19.21
N LEU A 195 -4.70 0.59 18.24
CA LEU A 195 -5.92 -0.17 18.49
C LEU A 195 -5.59 -1.67 18.59
N HIS A 196 -5.99 -2.27 19.72
CA HIS A 196 -5.76 -3.69 20.02
C HIS A 196 -7.02 -4.52 19.71
N CYS A 197 -7.39 -4.62 18.45
CA CYS A 197 -8.59 -5.32 18.01
C CYS A 197 -8.41 -5.94 16.63
N ASN A 198 -9.30 -6.85 16.27
CA ASN A 198 -9.39 -7.34 14.90
C ASN A 198 -10.24 -6.36 14.07
N MET A 199 -9.60 -5.57 13.19
CA MET A 199 -10.31 -4.56 12.39
C MET A 199 -11.30 -5.15 11.39
N TYR A 200 -11.23 -6.42 11.04
CA TYR A 200 -12.21 -7.06 10.16
C TYR A 200 -13.55 -7.31 10.86
N THR A 201 -13.54 -7.59 12.16
CA THR A 201 -14.76 -7.87 12.96
C THR A 201 -15.18 -6.67 13.82
N ASP A 202 -14.21 -5.96 14.36
CA ASP A 202 -14.44 -4.95 15.40
C ASP A 202 -14.58 -3.51 14.89
N TYR A 203 -14.43 -3.27 13.58
CA TYR A 203 -14.48 -1.91 13.02
C TYR A 203 -15.75 -1.13 13.39
N LYS A 204 -16.87 -1.83 13.60
CA LYS A 204 -18.14 -1.22 14.01
C LYS A 204 -18.10 -0.60 15.41
N LYS A 205 -17.19 -1.09 16.28
CA LYS A 205 -16.96 -0.54 17.63
C LYS A 205 -16.26 0.84 17.59
N TYR A 206 -15.72 1.22 16.43
CA TYR A 206 -14.97 2.46 16.22
C TYR A 206 -15.60 3.35 15.14
N PRO A 207 -16.85 3.84 15.32
CA PRO A 207 -17.59 4.56 14.28
C PRO A 207 -16.94 5.89 13.89
N LYS A 208 -16.11 6.47 14.77
CA LYS A 208 -15.37 7.72 14.52
C LYS A 208 -14.03 7.52 13.85
N LEU A 209 -13.60 6.26 13.65
CA LEU A 209 -12.34 5.98 13.00
C LEU A 209 -12.40 6.38 11.51
N ALA A 210 -11.39 7.12 11.06
CA ALA A 210 -11.32 7.55 9.68
C ALA A 210 -11.20 6.34 8.74
N LYS A 211 -12.00 6.34 7.68
CA LYS A 211 -11.98 5.30 6.64
C LYS A 211 -11.16 5.76 5.44
N LEU A 212 -10.62 4.80 4.73
CA LEU A 212 -10.01 5.01 3.42
C LEU A 212 -11.06 5.41 2.37
N PRO A 213 -10.68 6.01 1.24
CA PRO A 213 -11.60 6.26 0.13
C PRO A 213 -12.24 4.96 -0.35
N ASN A 214 -13.49 5.04 -0.81
CA ASN A 214 -14.22 3.87 -1.31
C ASN A 214 -14.03 3.64 -2.81
N ASP A 215 -13.54 4.65 -3.51
CA ASP A 215 -13.33 4.60 -4.95
C ASP A 215 -12.17 5.53 -5.38
N VAL A 216 -11.74 5.36 -6.63
CA VAL A 216 -10.64 6.14 -7.21
C VAL A 216 -10.97 7.63 -7.29
N GLY A 217 -12.24 8.00 -7.57
CA GLY A 217 -12.65 9.40 -7.66
C GLY A 217 -12.52 10.14 -6.33
N GLN A 218 -12.93 9.50 -5.24
CA GLN A 218 -12.74 10.04 -3.89
C GLN A 218 -11.25 10.22 -3.57
N ALA A 219 -10.41 9.23 -3.89
CA ALA A 219 -8.97 9.33 -3.65
C ALA A 219 -8.33 10.48 -4.45
N LEU A 220 -8.68 10.61 -5.73
CA LEU A 220 -8.20 11.72 -6.58
C LEU A 220 -8.68 13.08 -6.08
N GLY A 221 -9.92 13.18 -5.59
CA GLY A 221 -10.43 14.40 -4.95
C GLY A 221 -9.67 14.76 -3.66
N MET A 222 -9.23 13.76 -2.89
CA MET A 222 -8.37 13.99 -1.71
C MET A 222 -6.96 14.40 -2.11
N LEU A 223 -6.38 13.82 -3.18
CA LEU A 223 -5.08 14.22 -3.72
C LEU A 223 -5.09 15.68 -4.17
N GLU A 224 -6.09 16.08 -4.95
CA GLU A 224 -6.22 17.44 -5.47
C GLU A 224 -6.19 18.50 -4.36
N LYS A 225 -6.86 18.20 -3.24
CA LYS A 225 -6.94 19.08 -2.06
C LYS A 225 -5.74 18.97 -1.12
N SER A 226 -4.84 18.02 -1.33
CA SER A 226 -3.71 17.77 -0.45
C SER A 226 -2.61 18.82 -0.62
N LYS A 227 -2.56 19.82 0.27
CA LYS A 227 -1.47 20.79 0.30
C LYS A 227 -0.10 20.13 0.44
N MET A 228 -0.01 19.08 1.25
CA MET A 228 1.25 18.36 1.48
C MET A 228 1.78 17.75 0.18
N LEU A 229 0.95 16.97 -0.54
CA LEU A 229 1.38 16.32 -1.78
C LEU A 229 1.62 17.33 -2.91
N ASN A 230 0.80 18.37 -3.04
CA ASN A 230 1.04 19.45 -4.00
C ASN A 230 2.38 20.18 -3.75
N ASN A 231 2.77 20.36 -2.49
CA ASN A 231 4.07 20.98 -2.16
C ASN A 231 5.24 20.01 -2.40
N ALA A 232 5.08 18.73 -2.10
CA ALA A 232 6.15 17.75 -2.22
C ALA A 232 6.44 17.36 -3.68
N PHE A 233 5.41 17.20 -4.50
CA PHE A 233 5.53 16.75 -5.89
C PHE A 233 5.52 17.90 -6.92
N GLY A 234 5.05 19.07 -6.52
CA GLY A 234 4.77 20.17 -7.43
C GLY A 234 3.38 20.08 -8.07
N LYS A 235 2.75 21.24 -8.26
CA LYS A 235 1.38 21.35 -8.79
C LYS A 235 1.22 20.75 -10.18
N ASP A 236 2.23 20.88 -11.05
CA ASP A 236 2.16 20.39 -12.43
C ASP A 236 2.17 18.86 -12.50
N VAL A 237 2.98 18.20 -11.65
CA VAL A 237 2.99 16.74 -11.55
C VAL A 237 1.65 16.24 -11.06
N ILE A 238 1.09 16.83 -9.99
CA ILE A 238 -0.21 16.46 -9.46
C ILE A 238 -1.32 16.68 -10.49
N LYS A 239 -1.32 17.82 -11.19
CA LYS A 239 -2.31 18.13 -12.24
C LYS A 239 -2.24 17.12 -13.39
N SER A 240 -1.04 16.77 -13.84
CA SER A 240 -0.83 15.78 -14.91
C SER A 240 -1.29 14.39 -14.49
N TYR A 241 -0.98 13.98 -13.25
CA TYR A 241 -1.44 12.73 -12.69
C TYR A 241 -2.97 12.66 -12.59
N LEU A 242 -3.61 13.73 -12.06
CA LEU A 242 -5.07 13.81 -11.96
C LEU A 242 -5.74 13.76 -13.34
N LYS A 243 -5.19 14.45 -14.35
CA LYS A 243 -5.68 14.41 -15.72
C LYS A 243 -5.67 12.97 -16.26
N LEU A 244 -4.54 12.28 -16.13
CA LEU A 244 -4.38 10.90 -16.58
C LEU A 244 -5.36 9.96 -15.85
N LYS A 245 -5.41 10.03 -14.53
CA LYS A 245 -6.18 9.09 -13.70
C LYS A 245 -7.69 9.29 -13.79
N ARG A 246 -8.16 10.49 -14.10
CA ARG A 246 -9.60 10.77 -14.28
C ARG A 246 -10.16 10.20 -15.59
N THR A 247 -9.33 9.87 -16.57
CA THR A 247 -9.79 9.23 -17.81
C THR A 247 -10.00 7.72 -17.67
N GLU A 248 -9.31 7.05 -16.74
CA GLU A 248 -9.42 5.59 -16.55
C GLU A 248 -10.83 5.10 -16.21
N PRO A 249 -11.60 5.73 -15.27
CA PRO A 249 -12.96 5.32 -14.96
C PRO A 249 -13.90 5.37 -16.16
N VAL A 250 -13.76 6.38 -17.02
CA VAL A 250 -14.59 6.53 -18.23
C VAL A 250 -14.30 5.38 -19.20
N SER A 251 -13.03 5.10 -19.47
CA SER A 251 -12.62 4.00 -20.35
C SER A 251 -13.09 2.63 -19.83
N TYR A 252 -13.04 2.41 -18.50
CA TYR A 252 -13.50 1.16 -17.89
C TYR A 252 -15.02 0.98 -18.02
N THR A 253 -15.79 2.04 -17.82
CA THR A 253 -17.24 2.00 -17.97
C THR A 253 -17.64 1.71 -19.42
N HIS A 254 -16.91 2.26 -20.38
CA HIS A 254 -17.14 1.98 -21.81
C HIS A 254 -16.81 0.53 -22.17
N LEU A 255 -15.73 -0.05 -21.63
CA LEU A 255 -15.38 -1.47 -21.85
C LEU A 255 -16.47 -2.40 -21.33
N LEU A 256 -16.98 -2.17 -20.11
CA LEU A 256 -18.07 -2.99 -19.55
C LEU A 256 -19.37 -2.85 -20.34
N ALA A 257 -19.68 -1.66 -20.85
CA ALA A 257 -20.85 -1.45 -21.70
C ALA A 257 -20.75 -2.18 -23.05
N HIS A 258 -19.53 -2.33 -23.59
CA HIS A 258 -19.29 -3.12 -24.81
C HIS A 258 -19.38 -4.63 -24.56
N GLU A 259 -18.87 -5.13 -23.43
CA GLU A 259 -18.96 -6.55 -23.08
C GLU A 259 -20.42 -6.97 -22.84
N THR A 260 -21.22 -6.15 -22.15
CA THR A 260 -22.66 -6.44 -21.92
C THR A 260 -23.53 -6.35 -23.18
N ASN A 261 -23.08 -5.66 -24.24
CA ASN A 261 -23.81 -5.60 -25.52
C ASN A 261 -23.40 -6.72 -26.51
N GLN A 262 -22.37 -7.51 -26.20
CA GLN A 262 -21.97 -8.66 -27.02
C GLN A 262 -22.60 -9.98 -26.54
N ASP A 263 -23.16 -10.01 -25.33
CA ASP A 263 -23.84 -11.16 -24.73
C ASP A 263 -25.39 -11.11 -24.87
N LEU A 264 -25.93 -10.16 -25.65
CA LEU A 264 -27.33 -10.06 -26.07
C LEU A 264 -27.46 -10.27 -27.58
#